data_5e97aef13c4f721de52cb4bdabc2b696
#
_entry.id   5e97aef13c4f721de52cb4bdabc2b696
#
_cell.length_a   1.000
_cell.length_b   1.000
_cell.length_c   1.000
_cell.angle_alpha   90.00
_cell.angle_beta   90.00
_cell.angle_gamma   90.00
#
_symmetry.space_group_name_H-M   'P 1'
#
loop_
_entity.id
_entity.type
_entity.pdbx_description
1 polymer ?
#
loop_
_entity_poly.entity_id
_entity_poly.type
_entity_poly.pdbx_seq_one_letter_code
_entity_poly.pdbx_strand_id
1 'polypeptide(L)'
;MDNMQTELIKHRHTLAVVGLGAIAFGIWSLIKSILYFVLVEPIFDTISSNYDDLSNSKYEAWVLVAITFAIVVMFVLIDMLLRWKVGRKAMAVSRGDKEPGVGFFILSSILLLMDMSELVMGILSIAGIISSDEDLFDQISTLLVDFTSVVMLIEMLFAAIMIRKLVKKISEGQNTEGQNTAEHSSGAA
;
A
#
# COMPACT_ATOMS: atom_id res chain seq x y z
N MET A 1 5.56 19.53 27.80
CA MET A 1 4.43 18.73 27.29
C MET A 1 3.90 19.21 25.93
N ASP A 2 3.79 20.49 25.69
CA ASP A 2 3.23 21.03 24.43
C ASP A 2 3.92 20.57 23.13
N ASN A 3 5.24 20.47 23.12
CA ASN A 3 5.97 20.02 21.91
C ASN A 3 5.66 18.57 21.51
N MET A 4 5.51 17.65 22.47
CA MET A 4 5.20 16.25 22.18
C MET A 4 3.76 16.07 21.66
N GLN A 5 2.82 16.86 22.19
CA GLN A 5 1.44 16.85 21.70
C GLN A 5 1.35 17.41 20.26
N THR A 6 2.08 18.47 19.98
CA THR A 6 2.15 19.07 18.64
C THR A 6 2.74 18.10 17.63
N GLU A 7 3.82 17.40 17.98
CA GLU A 7 4.39 16.35 17.13
C GLU A 7 3.41 15.18 16.90
N LEU A 8 2.70 14.76 17.95
CA LEU A 8 1.70 13.71 17.83
C LEU A 8 0.60 14.09 16.85
N ILE A 9 0.08 15.31 16.93
CA ILE A 9 -0.94 15.84 16.01
C ILE A 9 -0.41 15.85 14.58
N LYS A 10 0.83 16.31 14.37
CA LYS A 10 1.46 16.32 13.04
C LYS A 10 1.54 14.91 12.44
N HIS A 11 2.04 13.92 13.18
CA HIS A 11 2.14 12.55 12.68
C HIS A 11 0.77 11.90 12.46
N ARG A 12 -0.23 12.22 13.27
CA ARG A 12 -1.61 11.79 13.03
C ARG A 12 -2.19 12.36 11.75
N HIS A 13 -1.95 13.65 11.50
CA HIS A 13 -2.38 14.29 10.24
C HIS A 13 -1.69 13.66 9.03
N THR A 14 -0.38 13.47 9.07
CA THR A 14 0.37 12.75 8.02
C THR A 14 -0.23 11.36 7.79
N LEU A 15 -0.48 10.60 8.85
CA LEU A 15 -1.04 9.26 8.74
C LEU A 15 -2.45 9.24 8.12
N ALA A 16 -3.27 10.27 8.40
CA ALA A 16 -4.59 10.42 7.78
C ALA A 16 -4.49 10.64 6.27
N VAL A 17 -3.62 11.56 5.85
CA VAL A 17 -3.41 11.90 4.43
C VAL A 17 -2.87 10.70 3.66
N VAL A 18 -1.82 10.06 4.20
CA VAL A 18 -1.20 8.90 3.56
C VAL A 18 -2.14 7.69 3.56
N GLY A 19 -2.95 7.50 4.61
CA GLY A 19 -3.97 6.46 4.66
C GLY A 19 -5.05 6.63 3.61
N LEU A 20 -5.49 7.87 3.36
CA LEU A 20 -6.40 8.19 2.26
C LEU A 20 -5.74 7.95 0.90
N GLY A 21 -4.47 8.34 0.76
CA GLY A 21 -3.67 8.08 -0.44
C GLY A 21 -3.57 6.59 -0.76
N ALA A 22 -3.32 5.74 0.23
CA ALA A 22 -3.27 4.28 0.05
C ALA A 22 -4.60 3.72 -0.53
N ILE A 23 -5.75 4.24 -0.07
CA ILE A 23 -7.06 3.86 -0.63
C ILE A 23 -7.19 4.35 -2.09
N ALA A 24 -6.80 5.59 -2.36
CA ALA A 24 -6.85 6.16 -3.70
C ALA A 24 -5.96 5.37 -4.69
N PHE A 25 -4.76 4.96 -4.27
CA PHE A 25 -3.90 4.08 -5.08
C PHE A 25 -4.53 2.71 -5.33
N GLY A 26 -5.21 2.12 -4.34
CA GLY A 26 -5.94 0.86 -4.53
C GLY A 26 -7.06 0.99 -5.58
N ILE A 27 -7.80 2.09 -5.58
CA ILE A 27 -8.81 2.38 -6.60
C ILE A 27 -8.14 2.61 -7.97
N TRP A 28 -7.02 3.33 -8.00
CA TRP A 28 -6.26 3.58 -9.22
C TRP A 28 -5.74 2.28 -9.85
N SER A 29 -5.19 1.37 -9.04
CA SER A 29 -4.74 0.05 -9.50
C SER A 29 -5.88 -0.74 -10.16
N LEU A 30 -7.08 -0.70 -9.57
CA LEU A 30 -8.26 -1.31 -10.17
C LEU A 30 -8.64 -0.66 -11.51
N ILE A 31 -8.68 0.67 -11.59
CA ILE A 31 -9.00 1.40 -12.82
C ILE A 31 -7.97 1.10 -13.91
N LYS A 32 -6.67 1.13 -13.58
CA LYS A 32 -5.57 0.79 -14.49
C LYS A 32 -5.75 -0.62 -15.06
N SER A 33 -6.09 -1.58 -14.21
CA SER A 33 -6.30 -2.97 -14.63
C SER A 33 -7.51 -3.11 -15.56
N ILE A 34 -8.62 -2.43 -15.26
CA ILE A 34 -9.81 -2.45 -16.14
C ILE A 34 -9.46 -1.82 -17.49
N LEU A 35 -8.78 -0.66 -17.50
CA LEU A 35 -8.36 0.01 -18.73
C LEU A 35 -7.42 -0.87 -19.53
N TYR A 36 -6.45 -1.50 -18.89
CA TYR A 36 -5.54 -2.44 -19.54
C TYR A 36 -6.32 -3.56 -20.24
N PHE A 37 -7.30 -4.16 -19.60
CA PHE A 37 -8.12 -5.21 -20.20
C PHE A 37 -9.01 -4.73 -21.34
N VAL A 38 -9.58 -3.52 -21.25
CA VAL A 38 -10.42 -2.96 -22.33
C VAL A 38 -9.58 -2.59 -23.56
N LEU A 39 -8.34 -2.11 -23.35
CA LEU A 39 -7.44 -1.71 -24.42
C LEU A 39 -6.67 -2.89 -25.05
N VAL A 40 -6.65 -4.04 -24.38
CA VAL A 40 -5.93 -5.26 -24.79
C VAL A 40 -6.79 -6.19 -25.67
N GLU A 41 -8.00 -5.77 -26.06
CA GLU A 41 -8.78 -6.51 -27.07
C GLU A 41 -7.95 -6.95 -28.30
N PRO A 42 -6.99 -6.15 -28.82
CA PRO A 42 -6.06 -6.60 -29.87
C PRO A 42 -5.12 -7.74 -29.48
N ILE A 43 -4.79 -7.91 -28.18
CA ILE A 43 -3.93 -9.01 -27.73
C ILE A 43 -4.68 -10.35 -27.82
N PHE A 44 -5.98 -10.37 -27.57
CA PHE A 44 -6.80 -11.56 -27.77
C PHE A 44 -6.77 -12.03 -29.23
N ASP A 45 -6.84 -11.11 -30.19
CA ASP A 45 -6.75 -11.43 -31.62
C ASP A 45 -5.35 -11.92 -32.00
N THR A 46 -4.29 -11.35 -31.44
CA THR A 46 -2.90 -11.78 -31.68
C THR A 46 -2.62 -13.16 -31.05
N ILE A 47 -3.12 -13.43 -29.85
CA ILE A 47 -2.98 -14.74 -29.20
C ILE A 47 -3.78 -15.77 -30.01
N SER A 48 -5.01 -15.47 -30.41
CA SER A 48 -5.83 -16.41 -31.17
C SER A 48 -5.24 -16.75 -32.54
N SER A 49 -4.63 -15.77 -33.23
CA SER A 49 -4.00 -15.99 -34.54
C SER A 49 -2.71 -16.82 -34.46
N ASN A 50 -1.91 -16.67 -33.40
CA ASN A 50 -0.68 -17.45 -33.22
C ASN A 50 -0.97 -18.91 -32.77
N TYR A 51 -2.13 -19.18 -32.16
CA TYR A 51 -2.51 -20.53 -31.72
C TYR A 51 -3.30 -21.34 -32.77
N ASP A 52 -3.81 -20.70 -33.85
CA ASP A 52 -4.47 -21.41 -34.95
C ASP A 52 -3.53 -22.39 -35.68
N ASP A 53 -2.19 -22.20 -35.57
CA ASP A 53 -1.18 -23.07 -36.20
C ASP A 53 -0.76 -24.26 -35.30
N LEU A 54 -1.03 -24.24 -33.98
CA LEU A 54 -0.46 -25.22 -33.04
C LEU A 54 -1.47 -26.20 -32.42
N SER A 55 -2.76 -26.01 -32.50
CA SER A 55 -3.69 -26.90 -31.83
C SER A 55 -5.02 -27.10 -32.54
N ASN A 56 -5.42 -28.38 -32.59
CA ASN A 56 -6.73 -28.81 -33.01
C ASN A 56 -7.90 -28.34 -32.13
N SER A 57 -7.67 -27.47 -31.14
CA SER A 57 -8.75 -27.01 -30.26
C SER A 57 -8.56 -25.53 -29.87
N LYS A 58 -9.24 -24.64 -30.62
CA LYS A 58 -9.50 -23.24 -30.20
C LYS A 58 -10.00 -23.13 -28.76
N TYR A 59 -10.66 -24.19 -28.26
CA TYR A 59 -11.18 -24.29 -26.91
C TYR A 59 -10.09 -24.26 -25.82
N GLU A 60 -8.97 -24.94 -26.02
CA GLU A 60 -7.88 -25.00 -25.01
C GLU A 60 -7.19 -23.64 -24.87
N ALA A 61 -6.99 -22.91 -25.98
CA ALA A 61 -6.43 -21.56 -25.95
C ALA A 61 -7.35 -20.60 -25.16
N TRP A 62 -8.65 -20.63 -25.42
CA TRP A 62 -9.62 -19.80 -24.68
C TRP A 62 -9.69 -20.13 -23.20
N VAL A 63 -9.60 -21.40 -22.82
CA VAL A 63 -9.55 -21.81 -21.41
C VAL A 63 -8.29 -21.27 -20.73
N LEU A 64 -7.13 -21.35 -21.38
CA LEU A 64 -5.88 -20.83 -20.81
C LEU A 64 -5.95 -19.31 -20.59
N VAL A 65 -6.45 -18.58 -21.59
CA VAL A 65 -6.65 -17.12 -21.50
C VAL A 65 -7.61 -16.78 -20.35
N ALA A 66 -8.73 -17.47 -20.25
CA ALA A 66 -9.71 -17.25 -19.18
C ALA A 66 -9.14 -17.53 -17.77
N ILE A 67 -8.31 -18.57 -17.63
CA ILE A 67 -7.63 -18.88 -16.37
C ILE A 67 -6.62 -17.79 -16.02
N THR A 68 -5.79 -17.38 -16.97
CA THR A 68 -4.80 -16.30 -16.77
C THR A 68 -5.50 -15.01 -16.37
N PHE A 69 -6.57 -14.64 -17.05
CA PHE A 69 -7.40 -13.49 -16.71
C PHE A 69 -7.95 -13.57 -15.29
N ALA A 70 -8.53 -14.70 -14.91
CA ALA A 70 -9.07 -14.89 -13.57
C ALA A 70 -7.99 -14.76 -12.48
N ILE A 71 -6.78 -15.24 -12.72
CA ILE A 71 -5.64 -15.13 -11.80
C ILE A 71 -5.25 -13.66 -11.65
N VAL A 72 -5.09 -12.93 -12.75
CA VAL A 72 -4.71 -11.49 -12.69
C VAL A 72 -5.77 -10.67 -11.96
N VAL A 73 -7.06 -10.86 -12.28
CA VAL A 73 -8.15 -10.18 -11.58
C VAL A 73 -8.12 -10.49 -10.07
N MET A 74 -7.87 -11.72 -9.70
CA MET A 74 -7.76 -12.12 -8.29
C MET A 74 -6.62 -11.36 -7.58
N PHE A 75 -5.43 -11.25 -8.20
CA PHE A 75 -4.30 -10.50 -7.63
C PHE A 75 -4.63 -9.01 -7.45
N VAL A 76 -5.24 -8.37 -8.45
CA VAL A 76 -5.64 -6.95 -8.38
C VAL A 76 -6.67 -6.72 -7.27
N LEU A 77 -7.64 -7.61 -7.11
CA LEU A 77 -8.61 -7.53 -6.03
C LEU A 77 -7.97 -7.69 -4.64
N ILE A 78 -7.00 -8.60 -4.51
CA ILE A 78 -6.24 -8.78 -3.26
C ILE A 78 -5.45 -7.51 -2.93
N ASP A 79 -4.72 -6.93 -3.88
CA ASP A 79 -3.98 -5.68 -3.68
C ASP A 79 -4.91 -4.54 -3.25
N MET A 80 -6.01 -4.33 -3.96
CA MET A 80 -7.02 -3.33 -3.61
C MET A 80 -7.57 -3.53 -2.19
N LEU A 81 -7.92 -4.76 -1.81
CA LEU A 81 -8.46 -5.06 -0.48
C LEU A 81 -7.41 -4.82 0.62
N LEU A 82 -6.14 -5.15 0.36
CA LEU A 82 -5.05 -4.88 1.29
C LEU A 82 -4.86 -3.38 1.49
N ARG A 83 -4.77 -2.59 0.42
CA ARG A 83 -4.66 -1.12 0.47
C ARG A 83 -5.85 -0.50 1.18
N TRP A 84 -7.06 -0.96 0.91
CA TRP A 84 -8.27 -0.52 1.59
C TRP A 84 -8.22 -0.79 3.10
N LYS A 85 -7.84 -2.01 3.51
CA LYS A 85 -7.72 -2.38 4.94
C LYS A 85 -6.63 -1.57 5.64
N VAL A 86 -5.47 -1.39 5.02
CA VAL A 86 -4.36 -0.62 5.58
C VAL A 86 -4.75 0.85 5.69
N GLY A 87 -5.30 1.45 4.66
CA GLY A 87 -5.73 2.85 4.66
C GLY A 87 -6.80 3.13 5.72
N ARG A 88 -7.81 2.25 5.86
CA ARG A 88 -8.83 2.38 6.92
C ARG A 88 -8.23 2.28 8.32
N LYS A 89 -7.28 1.36 8.54
CA LYS A 89 -6.57 1.26 9.83
C LYS A 89 -5.73 2.50 10.10
N ALA A 90 -5.02 3.03 9.10
CA ALA A 90 -4.26 4.27 9.20
C ALA A 90 -5.15 5.45 9.63
N MET A 91 -6.32 5.60 9.00
CA MET A 91 -7.30 6.62 9.38
C MET A 91 -7.85 6.44 10.79
N ALA A 92 -8.11 5.21 11.25
CA ALA A 92 -8.55 4.95 12.63
C ALA A 92 -7.47 5.31 13.66
N VAL A 93 -6.20 5.01 13.37
CA VAL A 93 -5.06 5.41 14.21
C VAL A 93 -4.88 6.93 14.21
N SER A 94 -5.06 7.59 13.08
CA SER A 94 -4.94 9.06 12.99
C SER A 94 -5.98 9.80 13.83
N ARG A 95 -7.19 9.26 13.94
CA ARG A 95 -8.26 9.81 14.80
C ARG A 95 -8.00 9.56 16.30
N GLY A 96 -7.09 8.68 16.64
CA GLY A 96 -6.84 8.28 18.02
C GLY A 96 -7.75 7.18 18.53
N ASP A 97 -8.58 6.60 17.69
CA ASP A 97 -9.53 5.53 18.06
C ASP A 97 -8.81 4.24 18.46
N LYS A 98 -7.62 4.01 17.89
CA LYS A 98 -6.81 2.81 18.13
C LYS A 98 -5.33 3.13 18.06
N GLU A 99 -4.52 2.38 18.78
CA GLU A 99 -3.08 2.37 18.58
C GLU A 99 -2.68 1.52 17.37
N PRO A 100 -1.54 1.85 16.72
CA PRO A 100 -1.03 1.04 15.61
C PRO A 100 -0.61 -0.34 16.11
N GLY A 101 -1.45 -1.35 15.88
CA GLY A 101 -1.21 -2.73 16.26
C GLY A 101 -0.23 -3.44 15.32
N VAL A 102 0.31 -4.58 15.78
CA VAL A 102 1.25 -5.42 15.02
C VAL A 102 0.68 -5.80 13.63
N GLY A 103 -0.60 -6.11 13.55
CA GLY A 103 -1.25 -6.46 12.27
C GLY A 103 -1.30 -5.30 11.26
N PHE A 104 -1.24 -4.05 11.71
CA PHE A 104 -1.10 -2.90 10.81
C PHE A 104 0.31 -2.88 10.19
N PHE A 105 1.35 -3.05 10.99
CA PHE A 105 2.73 -3.07 10.49
C PHE A 105 2.99 -4.23 9.54
N ILE A 106 2.48 -5.43 9.84
CA ILE A 106 2.63 -6.60 8.95
C ILE A 106 1.97 -6.33 7.59
N LEU A 107 0.71 -5.87 7.57
CA LEU A 107 0.03 -5.59 6.31
C LEU A 107 0.72 -4.49 5.50
N SER A 108 1.13 -3.40 6.16
CA SER A 108 1.84 -2.30 5.50
C SER A 108 3.20 -2.73 4.95
N SER A 109 3.92 -3.63 5.67
CA SER A 109 5.19 -4.17 5.19
C SER A 109 5.00 -5.11 4.00
N ILE A 110 3.94 -5.91 3.97
CA ILE A 110 3.63 -6.78 2.83
C ILE A 110 3.35 -5.90 1.59
N LEU A 111 2.51 -4.86 1.73
CA LEU A 111 2.24 -3.94 0.64
C LEU A 111 3.52 -3.25 0.16
N LEU A 112 4.36 -2.78 1.08
CA LEU A 112 5.63 -2.15 0.73
C LEU A 112 6.54 -3.09 -0.06
N LEU A 113 6.62 -4.37 0.31
CA LEU A 113 7.39 -5.37 -0.42
C LEU A 113 6.82 -5.62 -1.82
N MET A 114 5.50 -5.66 -1.98
CA MET A 114 4.86 -5.78 -3.28
C MET A 114 5.18 -4.58 -4.17
N ASP A 115 4.97 -3.35 -3.69
CA ASP A 115 5.26 -2.13 -4.44
C ASP A 115 6.75 -2.00 -4.78
N MET A 116 7.64 -2.39 -3.85
CA MET A 116 9.08 -2.41 -4.13
C MET A 116 9.45 -3.41 -5.22
N SER A 117 8.79 -4.56 -5.29
CA SER A 117 9.03 -5.54 -6.35
C SER A 117 8.58 -5.01 -7.71
N GLU A 118 7.44 -4.34 -7.79
CA GLU A 118 6.95 -3.68 -9.02
C GLU A 118 7.91 -2.57 -9.46
N LEU A 119 8.36 -1.72 -8.54
CA LEU A 119 9.34 -0.66 -8.81
C LEU A 119 10.65 -1.23 -9.37
N VAL A 120 11.18 -2.30 -8.78
CA VAL A 120 12.41 -2.96 -9.25
C VAL A 120 12.21 -3.54 -10.65
N MET A 121 11.08 -4.20 -10.91
CA MET A 121 10.77 -4.75 -12.23
C MET A 121 10.64 -3.64 -13.28
N GLY A 122 10.02 -2.51 -12.95
CA GLY A 122 9.92 -1.33 -13.82
C GLY A 122 11.30 -0.74 -14.16
N ILE A 123 12.20 -0.63 -13.17
CA ILE A 123 13.58 -0.16 -13.39
C ILE A 123 14.34 -1.12 -14.32
N LEU A 124 14.22 -2.43 -14.11
CA LEU A 124 14.89 -3.45 -14.93
C LEU A 124 14.36 -3.45 -16.37
N SER A 125 13.07 -3.17 -16.56
CA SER A 125 12.45 -3.02 -17.88
C SER A 125 13.03 -1.81 -18.63
N ILE A 126 13.06 -0.64 -17.99
CA ILE A 126 13.64 0.58 -18.59
C ILE A 126 15.14 0.41 -18.88
N ALA A 127 15.87 -0.31 -18.03
CA ALA A 127 17.29 -0.61 -18.26
C ALA A 127 17.55 -1.60 -19.42
N GLY A 128 16.50 -2.11 -20.07
CA GLY A 128 16.60 -3.06 -21.18
C GLY A 128 17.05 -4.46 -20.75
N ILE A 129 17.01 -4.77 -19.44
CA ILE A 129 17.36 -6.10 -18.91
C ILE A 129 16.19 -7.07 -19.12
N ILE A 130 14.96 -6.54 -19.03
CA ILE A 130 13.74 -7.26 -19.33
C ILE A 130 13.12 -6.59 -20.57
N SER A 131 12.88 -7.38 -21.62
CA SER A 131 12.20 -6.86 -22.82
C SER A 131 10.73 -6.56 -22.48
N SER A 132 10.29 -5.34 -22.76
CA SER A 132 8.89 -4.97 -22.74
C SER A 132 8.53 -4.33 -24.07
N ASP A 133 7.35 -4.65 -24.59
CA ASP A 133 6.80 -4.07 -25.82
C ASP A 133 6.09 -2.72 -25.53
N GLU A 134 6.17 -2.23 -24.28
CA GLU A 134 5.53 -0.97 -23.87
C GLU A 134 6.35 0.25 -24.31
N ASP A 135 5.66 1.32 -24.66
CA ASP A 135 6.29 2.60 -24.98
C ASP A 135 7.04 3.16 -23.76
N LEU A 136 8.24 3.73 -24.02
CA LEU A 136 9.10 4.29 -22.98
C LEU A 136 8.36 5.31 -22.07
N PHE A 137 7.44 6.07 -22.66
CA PHE A 137 6.64 7.05 -21.91
C PHE A 137 5.71 6.37 -20.88
N ASP A 138 5.05 5.29 -21.26
CA ASP A 138 4.17 4.52 -20.39
C ASP A 138 4.95 3.84 -19.27
N GLN A 139 6.15 3.33 -19.57
CA GLN A 139 7.05 2.74 -18.58
C GLN A 139 7.50 3.78 -17.54
N ILE A 140 7.91 4.99 -17.97
CA ILE A 140 8.32 6.07 -17.07
C ILE A 140 7.14 6.54 -16.21
N SER A 141 5.95 6.67 -16.80
CA SER A 141 4.75 7.08 -16.08
C SER A 141 4.36 6.07 -15.01
N THR A 142 4.41 4.78 -15.33
CA THR A 142 4.16 3.69 -14.37
C THR A 142 5.18 3.70 -13.24
N LEU A 143 6.48 3.82 -13.57
CA LEU A 143 7.55 3.89 -12.58
C LEU A 143 7.38 5.06 -11.60
N LEU A 144 6.93 6.22 -12.09
CA LEU A 144 6.68 7.39 -11.23
C LEU A 144 5.55 7.13 -10.23
N VAL A 145 4.49 6.48 -10.67
CA VAL A 145 3.35 6.09 -9.82
C VAL A 145 3.79 5.09 -8.77
N ASP A 146 4.52 4.04 -9.16
CA ASP A 146 5.01 3.01 -8.25
C ASP A 146 5.98 3.60 -7.22
N PHE A 147 6.90 4.47 -7.64
CA PHE A 147 7.79 5.20 -6.73
C PHE A 147 7.01 6.05 -5.72
N THR A 148 5.97 6.75 -6.17
CA THR A 148 5.13 7.55 -5.28
C THR A 148 4.40 6.68 -4.27
N SER A 149 3.89 5.51 -4.67
CA SER A 149 3.25 4.55 -3.79
C SER A 149 4.21 4.04 -2.71
N VAL A 150 5.44 3.68 -3.09
CA VAL A 150 6.51 3.25 -2.16
C VAL A 150 6.81 4.33 -1.12
N VAL A 151 7.03 5.58 -1.56
CA VAL A 151 7.30 6.71 -0.66
C VAL A 151 6.15 6.90 0.33
N MET A 152 4.91 6.87 -0.12
CA MET A 152 3.74 7.00 0.75
C MET A 152 3.66 5.87 1.78
N LEU A 153 3.95 4.63 1.43
CA LEU A 153 3.94 3.51 2.37
C LEU A 153 5.06 3.63 3.40
N ILE A 154 6.24 4.12 3.01
CA ILE A 154 7.35 4.40 3.94
C ILE A 154 6.94 5.50 4.93
N GLU A 155 6.37 6.61 4.45
CA GLU A 155 5.88 7.69 5.31
C GLU A 155 4.79 7.21 6.28
N MET A 156 3.90 6.34 5.81
CA MET A 156 2.85 5.76 6.63
C MET A 156 3.42 4.91 7.77
N LEU A 157 4.40 4.05 7.47
CA LEU A 157 5.09 3.24 8.48
C LEU A 157 5.84 4.10 9.48
N PHE A 158 6.57 5.13 8.99
CA PHE A 158 7.31 6.06 9.84
C PHE A 158 6.38 6.82 10.78
N ALA A 159 5.29 7.40 10.26
CA ALA A 159 4.31 8.11 11.07
C ALA A 159 3.68 7.20 12.14
N ALA A 160 3.34 5.96 11.81
CA ALA A 160 2.80 4.99 12.75
C ALA A 160 3.79 4.62 13.88
N ILE A 161 5.07 4.44 13.54
CA ILE A 161 6.13 4.17 14.53
C ILE A 161 6.29 5.37 15.47
N MET A 162 6.29 6.59 14.94
CA MET A 162 6.42 7.81 15.74
C MET A 162 5.21 8.00 16.67
N ILE A 163 4.00 7.79 16.18
CA ILE A 163 2.78 7.83 17.01
C ILE A 163 2.91 6.84 18.18
N ARG A 164 3.30 5.59 17.91
CA ARG A 164 3.45 4.58 18.96
C ARG A 164 4.49 4.99 20.00
N LYS A 165 5.63 5.55 19.58
CA LYS A 165 6.68 6.04 20.50
C LYS A 165 6.19 7.22 21.35
N LEU A 166 5.50 8.18 20.73
CA LEU A 166 5.03 9.38 21.43
C LEU A 166 3.92 9.04 22.43
N VAL A 167 2.96 8.20 22.06
CA VAL A 167 1.88 7.75 22.96
C VAL A 167 2.48 7.04 24.19
N LYS A 168 3.47 6.16 23.98
CA LYS A 168 4.14 5.48 25.08
C LYS A 168 4.85 6.47 26.04
N LYS A 169 5.59 7.44 25.51
CA LYS A 169 6.27 8.47 26.32
C LYS A 169 5.29 9.34 27.12
N ILE A 170 4.17 9.72 26.52
CA ILE A 170 3.14 10.51 27.20
C ILE A 170 2.53 9.71 28.37
N SER A 171 2.23 8.43 28.16
CA SER A 171 1.70 7.54 29.19
C SER A 171 2.69 7.33 30.35
N GLU A 172 3.97 7.15 30.07
CA GLU A 172 5.02 7.00 31.09
C GLU A 172 5.19 8.30 31.91
N GLY A 173 5.15 9.46 31.27
CA GLY A 173 5.24 10.77 31.95
C GLY A 173 4.07 11.03 32.90
N GLN A 174 2.86 10.68 32.52
CA GLN A 174 1.67 10.85 33.37
C GLN A 174 1.70 9.94 34.60
N ASN A 175 2.21 8.70 34.48
CA ASN A 175 2.33 7.79 35.61
C ASN A 175 3.34 8.30 36.65
N THR A 176 4.43 8.93 36.24
CA THR A 176 5.46 9.46 37.14
C THR A 176 4.95 10.70 37.90
N GLU A 177 4.18 11.58 37.26
CA GLU A 177 3.57 12.75 37.91
C GLU A 177 2.49 12.33 38.91
N GLY A 178 1.70 11.30 38.62
CA GLY A 178 0.67 10.77 39.53
C GLY A 178 1.26 10.15 40.79
N GLN A 179 2.40 9.46 40.73
CA GLN A 179 3.08 8.89 41.86
C GLN A 179 3.67 9.97 42.79
N ASN A 180 4.31 10.99 42.24
CA ASN A 180 4.89 12.08 43.04
C ASN A 180 3.82 12.89 43.79
N THR A 181 2.62 13.02 43.20
CA THR A 181 1.50 13.74 43.84
C THR A 181 0.89 12.92 45.01
N ALA A 182 0.84 11.60 44.86
CA ALA A 182 0.35 10.71 45.90
C ALA A 182 1.28 10.62 47.13
N GLU A 183 2.60 10.63 46.92
CA GLU A 183 3.58 10.64 48.03
C GLU A 183 3.57 11.96 48.82
N HIS A 184 3.39 13.10 48.15
CA HIS A 184 3.29 14.40 48.81
C HIS A 184 2.01 14.56 49.65
N SER A 185 0.92 13.90 49.27
CA SER A 185 -0.34 13.98 50.02
C SER A 185 -0.37 13.06 51.26
N SER A 186 0.40 11.97 51.26
CA SER A 186 0.46 11.04 52.41
C SER A 186 1.44 11.45 53.52
N GLY A 187 2.35 12.38 53.21
CA GLY A 187 3.31 12.91 54.19
C GLY A 187 2.80 14.12 55.01
N ALA A 188 1.57 14.61 54.79
CA ALA A 188 0.99 15.78 55.44
C ALA A 188 -0.08 15.45 56.49
N ALA A 189 -0.23 14.18 56.89
CA ALA A 189 -1.11 13.71 57.95
C ALA A 189 -0.28 13.20 59.10
#